data_c94250a487db05f452491cb528554fef
#
_entry.id   c94250a487db05f452491cb528554fef
#
_cell.length_a   1.000
_cell.length_b   1.000
_cell.length_c   1.000
_cell.angle_alpha   90.00
_cell.angle_beta   90.00
_cell.angle_gamma   90.00
#
_symmetry.space_group_name_H-M   'P 1'
#
loop_
_entity.id
_entity.type
_entity.pdbx_description
1 polymer ?
#
loop_
_entity_poly.entity_id
_entity_poly.type
_entity_poly.pdbx_seq_one_letter_code
_entity_poly.pdbx_strand_id
1 'polypeptide(L)'
;MNDRLKTIVDLEKYPIQDLNSPKIKEIINKCKTELDQFSCSTISNFILPKSLKTMNVELEKQVDKVYMSKESINPYLHSKDESLLEKNHPKKIFSKRYNGYLNSDLFDKN
;
A
#
# COMPACT_ATOMS: atom_id res chain seq x y z
N MET A 1 12.88 11.39 21.18
CA MET A 1 12.17 11.67 19.90
C MET A 1 12.86 10.88 18.80
N ASN A 2 12.13 10.17 17.99
CA ASN A 2 12.76 9.30 16.98
C ASN A 2 13.29 10.15 15.81
N ASP A 3 14.59 10.47 15.81
CA ASP A 3 15.23 11.31 14.78
C ASP A 3 15.13 10.70 13.37
N ARG A 4 14.94 9.38 13.28
CA ARG A 4 14.67 8.69 11.99
C ARG A 4 13.40 9.19 11.32
N LEU A 5 12.35 9.50 12.08
CA LEU A 5 11.09 9.95 11.50
C LEU A 5 11.26 11.26 10.71
N LYS A 6 12.10 12.18 11.22
CA LYS A 6 12.42 13.46 10.56
C LYS A 6 13.15 13.30 9.22
N THR A 7 13.84 12.18 9.04
CA THR A 7 14.56 11.93 7.78
C THR A 7 13.66 11.29 6.72
N ILE A 8 12.51 10.74 7.12
CA ILE A 8 11.62 9.99 6.25
C ILE A 8 10.38 10.82 5.89
N VAL A 9 9.75 11.42 6.89
CA VAL A 9 8.46 12.13 6.77
C VAL A 9 8.68 13.64 6.78
N ASP A 10 7.91 14.35 5.95
CA ASP A 10 7.82 15.81 6.00
C ASP A 10 7.00 16.24 7.23
N LEU A 11 7.70 16.36 8.37
CA LEU A 11 7.06 16.72 9.64
C LEU A 11 6.66 18.20 9.73
N GLU A 12 7.18 19.07 8.86
CA GLU A 12 6.70 20.45 8.75
C GLU A 12 5.31 20.49 8.15
N LYS A 13 5.10 19.68 7.12
CA LYS A 13 3.80 19.56 6.44
C LYS A 13 2.84 18.68 7.23
N TYR A 14 3.32 17.62 7.84
CA TYR A 14 2.54 16.60 8.55
C TYR A 14 3.09 16.38 9.96
N PRO A 15 2.73 17.23 10.94
CA PRO A 15 3.26 17.15 12.31
C PRO A 15 2.65 15.99 13.11
N ILE A 16 2.85 14.77 12.63
CA ILE A 16 2.28 13.53 13.22
C ILE A 16 2.82 13.21 14.62
N GLN A 17 3.86 13.92 15.06
CA GLN A 17 4.42 13.80 16.42
C GLN A 17 3.57 14.55 17.46
N ASP A 18 2.78 15.53 17.03
CA ASP A 18 1.87 16.29 17.89
C ASP A 18 0.44 16.20 17.36
N LEU A 19 -0.27 15.15 17.78
CA LEU A 19 -1.67 14.91 17.38
C LEU A 19 -2.65 15.97 17.90
N ASN A 20 -2.21 16.83 18.83
CA ASN A 20 -3.03 17.90 19.37
C ASN A 20 -2.88 19.21 18.60
N SER A 21 -1.89 19.34 17.72
CA SER A 21 -1.70 20.54 16.94
C SER A 21 -2.92 20.83 16.03
N PRO A 22 -3.30 22.10 15.85
CA PRO A 22 -4.40 22.47 14.98
C PRO A 22 -4.22 21.95 13.56
N LYS A 23 -3.00 22.00 13.06
CA LYS A 23 -2.64 21.56 11.70
C LYS A 23 -2.92 20.07 11.47
N ILE A 24 -2.53 19.20 12.41
CA ILE A 24 -2.79 17.77 12.25
C ILE A 24 -4.27 17.44 12.39
N LYS A 25 -5.00 18.14 13.25
CA LYS A 25 -6.45 17.98 13.38
C LYS A 25 -7.18 18.34 12.08
N GLU A 26 -6.76 19.41 11.40
CA GLU A 26 -7.30 19.80 10.10
C GLU A 26 -7.05 18.70 9.05
N ILE A 27 -5.82 18.18 8.98
CA ILE A 27 -5.46 17.08 8.06
C ILE A 27 -6.30 15.83 8.35
N ILE A 28 -6.45 15.44 9.61
CA ILE A 28 -7.27 14.29 10.02
C ILE A 28 -8.74 14.49 9.59
N ASN A 29 -9.29 15.67 9.82
CA ASN A 29 -10.66 15.97 9.43
C ASN A 29 -10.86 15.92 7.91
N LYS A 30 -9.92 16.47 7.15
CA LYS A 30 -9.90 16.35 5.68
C LYS A 30 -9.89 14.87 5.26
N CYS A 31 -8.97 14.07 5.80
CA CYS A 31 -8.88 12.64 5.48
C CYS A 31 -10.18 11.88 5.83
N LYS A 32 -10.80 12.16 6.96
CA LYS A 32 -12.09 11.57 7.34
C LYS A 32 -13.18 11.91 6.34
N THR A 33 -13.29 13.19 5.95
CA THR A 33 -14.28 13.63 4.95
C THR A 33 -14.06 12.94 3.60
N GLU A 34 -12.82 12.85 3.14
CA GLU A 34 -12.48 12.14 1.89
C GLU A 34 -12.80 10.64 1.95
N LEU A 35 -12.52 9.99 3.08
CA LEU A 35 -12.87 8.59 3.30
C LEU A 35 -14.39 8.35 3.28
N ASP A 36 -15.16 9.25 3.91
CA ASP A 36 -16.61 9.15 3.94
C ASP A 36 -17.25 9.38 2.54
N GLN A 37 -16.68 10.28 1.74
CA GLN A 37 -17.21 10.60 0.42
C GLN A 37 -16.71 9.66 -0.68
N PHE A 38 -15.44 9.26 -0.63
CA PHE A 38 -14.76 8.57 -1.74
C PHE A 38 -14.19 7.21 -1.35
N SER A 39 -14.33 6.78 -0.10
CA SER A 39 -13.71 5.57 0.46
C SER A 39 -12.18 5.53 0.31
N CYS A 40 -11.57 6.68 0.02
CA CYS A 40 -10.14 6.85 -0.18
C CYS A 40 -9.74 8.28 0.21
N SER A 41 -8.55 8.42 0.80
CA SER A 41 -7.92 9.72 1.06
C SER A 41 -6.47 9.70 0.59
N THR A 42 -5.99 10.82 0.09
CA THR A 42 -4.61 10.96 -0.40
C THR A 42 -3.85 12.02 0.38
N ILE A 43 -2.68 11.65 0.88
CA ILE A 43 -1.73 12.53 1.54
C ILE A 43 -0.53 12.76 0.61
N SER A 44 -0.44 13.95 0.03
CA SER A 44 0.59 14.28 -0.97
C SER A 44 1.93 14.65 -0.33
N ASN A 45 3.04 14.13 -0.88
CA ASN A 45 4.41 14.44 -0.42
C ASN A 45 4.63 14.14 1.07
N PHE A 46 4.03 13.06 1.57
CA PHE A 46 4.20 12.64 2.96
C PHE A 46 5.62 12.18 3.24
N ILE A 47 6.19 11.41 2.31
CA ILE A 47 7.58 10.96 2.40
C ILE A 47 8.48 11.98 1.70
N LEU A 48 9.59 12.32 2.34
CA LEU A 48 10.60 13.24 1.79
C LEU A 48 11.19 12.66 0.49
N PRO A 49 11.41 13.47 -0.56
CA PRO A 49 11.92 13.00 -1.85
C PRO A 49 13.25 12.24 -1.75
N LYS A 50 14.14 12.65 -0.86
CA LYS A 50 15.42 11.97 -0.61
C LYS A 50 15.21 10.55 -0.11
N SER A 51 14.31 10.36 0.84
CA SER A 51 14.01 9.04 1.41
C SER A 51 13.30 8.14 0.41
N LEU A 52 12.36 8.71 -0.36
CA LEU A 52 11.70 7.98 -1.44
C LEU A 52 12.71 7.47 -2.48
N LYS A 53 13.70 8.30 -2.85
CA LYS A 53 14.78 7.89 -3.74
C LYS A 53 15.62 6.75 -3.15
N THR A 54 15.95 6.81 -1.85
CA THR A 54 16.70 5.75 -1.16
C THR A 54 15.92 4.44 -1.15
N MET A 55 14.62 4.50 -0.82
CA MET A 55 13.73 3.33 -0.84
C MET A 55 13.64 2.69 -2.23
N ASN A 56 13.55 3.50 -3.28
CA ASN A 56 13.51 3.00 -4.65
C ASN A 56 14.81 2.29 -5.04
N VAL A 57 15.96 2.87 -4.71
CA VAL A 57 17.27 2.25 -4.98
C VAL A 57 17.41 0.92 -4.23
N GLU A 58 16.92 0.84 -3.01
CA GLU A 58 16.92 -0.40 -2.21
C GLU A 58 16.02 -1.46 -2.84
N LEU A 59 14.81 -1.09 -3.26
CA LEU A 59 13.89 -1.98 -3.97
C LEU A 59 14.49 -2.49 -5.29
N GLU A 60 15.10 -1.62 -6.08
CA GLU A 60 15.71 -1.99 -7.35
C GLU A 60 16.82 -3.05 -7.20
N LYS A 61 17.59 -3.00 -6.10
CA LYS A 61 18.62 -4.02 -5.79
C LYS A 61 18.04 -5.41 -5.47
N GLN A 62 16.75 -5.49 -5.16
CA GLN A 62 16.09 -6.73 -4.75
C GLN A 62 15.14 -7.29 -5.82
N VAL A 63 15.06 -6.64 -6.98
CA VAL A 63 14.06 -6.97 -8.01
C VAL A 63 14.16 -8.40 -8.52
N ASP A 64 15.37 -8.94 -8.63
CA ASP A 64 15.65 -10.33 -9.06
C ASP A 64 15.27 -11.38 -7.99
N LYS A 65 15.00 -10.95 -6.76
CA LYS A 65 14.57 -11.82 -5.66
C LYS A 65 13.05 -11.79 -5.46
N VAL A 66 12.32 -11.09 -6.33
CA VAL A 66 10.86 -11.03 -6.29
C VAL A 66 10.27 -12.40 -6.61
N TYR A 67 9.52 -12.95 -5.69
CA TYR A 67 8.68 -14.12 -5.96
C TYR A 67 7.42 -13.66 -6.69
N MET A 68 7.24 -14.15 -7.92
CA MET A 68 6.07 -13.83 -8.73
C MET A 68 5.01 -14.92 -8.58
N SER A 69 3.82 -14.54 -8.08
CA SER A 69 2.64 -15.39 -8.04
C SER A 69 1.69 -15.02 -9.18
N LYS A 70 1.19 -16.05 -9.85
CA LYS A 70 0.20 -15.94 -10.91
C LYS A 70 -0.99 -16.81 -10.55
N GLU A 71 -2.11 -16.19 -10.25
CA GLU A 71 -3.31 -16.86 -9.78
C GLU A 71 -4.51 -16.53 -10.65
N SER A 72 -5.42 -17.48 -10.76
CA SER A 72 -6.74 -17.28 -11.34
C SER A 72 -7.78 -17.65 -10.30
N ILE A 73 -8.53 -16.68 -9.81
CA ILE A 73 -9.52 -16.87 -8.74
C ILE A 73 -10.86 -16.26 -9.12
N ASN A 74 -11.94 -16.85 -8.62
CA ASN A 74 -13.27 -16.31 -8.71
C ASN A 74 -13.61 -15.38 -7.52
N PRO A 75 -14.77 -14.70 -7.50
CA PRO A 75 -15.17 -13.83 -6.39
C PRO A 75 -15.24 -14.52 -5.01
N TYR A 76 -15.32 -15.85 -4.99
CA TYR A 76 -15.34 -16.67 -3.77
C TYR A 76 -13.95 -17.17 -3.38
N LEU A 77 -12.89 -16.67 -4.00
CA LEU A 77 -11.49 -17.05 -3.78
C LEU A 77 -11.18 -18.53 -4.12
N HIS A 78 -11.98 -19.12 -4.99
CA HIS A 78 -11.75 -20.46 -5.49
C HIS A 78 -10.96 -20.44 -6.80
N SER A 79 -10.03 -21.39 -6.95
CA SER A 79 -9.21 -21.57 -8.16
C SER A 79 -9.76 -22.63 -9.12
N LYS A 80 -10.78 -23.40 -8.71
CA LYS A 80 -11.37 -24.48 -9.50
C LYS A 80 -12.63 -24.01 -10.21
N ASP A 81 -12.76 -24.41 -11.49
CA ASP A 81 -14.00 -24.29 -12.23
C ASP A 81 -14.99 -25.38 -11.79
N GLU A 82 -16.20 -24.97 -11.45
CA GLU A 82 -17.30 -25.86 -11.13
C GLU A 82 -18.13 -26.06 -12.42
N SER A 83 -17.80 -27.08 -13.22
CA SER A 83 -18.37 -27.32 -14.54
C SER A 83 -19.88 -27.55 -14.57
N LEU A 84 -20.46 -27.95 -13.43
CA LEU A 84 -21.90 -28.19 -13.27
C LEU A 84 -22.75 -26.93 -13.12
N LEU A 85 -22.12 -25.77 -12.95
CA LEU A 85 -22.84 -24.51 -12.80
C LEU A 85 -23.16 -23.89 -14.17
N GLU A 86 -24.18 -23.04 -14.21
CA GLU A 86 -24.51 -22.25 -15.39
C GLU A 86 -23.33 -21.37 -15.84
N LYS A 87 -23.22 -21.14 -17.16
CA LYS A 87 -22.10 -20.41 -17.76
C LYS A 87 -21.84 -19.05 -17.13
N ASN A 88 -22.88 -18.33 -16.73
CA ASN A 88 -22.81 -16.98 -16.17
C ASN A 88 -22.78 -16.97 -14.62
N HIS A 89 -22.66 -18.13 -13.98
CA HIS A 89 -22.61 -18.19 -12.54
C HIS A 89 -21.35 -17.47 -12.01
N PRO A 90 -21.46 -16.65 -10.94
CA PRO A 90 -20.31 -15.89 -10.41
C PRO A 90 -19.07 -16.73 -10.08
N LYS A 91 -19.24 -17.99 -9.67
CA LYS A 91 -18.13 -18.93 -9.42
C LYS A 91 -17.32 -19.29 -10.67
N LYS A 92 -17.86 -19.03 -11.86
CA LYS A 92 -17.17 -19.25 -13.16
C LYS A 92 -16.49 -18.00 -13.70
N ILE A 93 -16.66 -16.84 -13.03
CA ILE A 93 -16.03 -15.59 -13.42
C ILE A 93 -14.67 -15.51 -12.72
N PHE A 94 -13.60 -15.70 -13.48
CA PHE A 94 -12.24 -15.70 -12.98
C PHE A 94 -11.52 -14.40 -13.32
N SER A 95 -10.85 -13.81 -12.34
CA SER A 95 -9.88 -12.75 -12.54
C SER A 95 -8.46 -13.27 -12.37
N LYS A 96 -7.57 -12.85 -13.26
CA LYS A 96 -6.15 -13.16 -13.17
C LYS A 96 -5.47 -12.15 -12.26
N ARG A 97 -4.67 -12.64 -11.31
CA ARG A 97 -3.84 -11.82 -10.44
C ARG A 97 -2.38 -12.13 -10.68
N TYR A 98 -1.59 -11.07 -10.78
CA TYR A 98 -0.14 -11.13 -10.87
C TYR A 98 0.41 -10.32 -9.70
N ASN A 99 1.05 -10.99 -8.76
CA ASN A 99 1.60 -10.36 -7.57
C ASN A 99 3.08 -10.65 -7.46
N GLY A 100 3.86 -9.63 -7.14
CA GLY A 100 5.25 -9.76 -6.77
C GLY A 100 5.41 -9.61 -5.25
N TYR A 101 6.13 -10.52 -4.63
CA TYR A 101 6.39 -10.52 -3.20
C TYR A 101 7.89 -10.42 -2.94
N LEU A 102 8.28 -9.51 -2.06
CA LEU A 102 9.64 -9.42 -1.52
C LEU A 102 9.59 -9.76 -0.04
N ASN A 103 10.53 -10.61 0.40
CA ASN A 103 10.69 -10.90 1.81
C ASN A 103 11.26 -9.67 2.54
N SER A 104 10.67 -9.31 3.67
CA SER A 104 11.14 -8.19 4.50
C SER A 104 12.58 -8.36 4.99
N ASP A 105 13.07 -9.60 5.10
CA ASP A 105 14.45 -9.90 5.51
C ASP A 105 15.53 -9.50 4.48
N LEU A 106 15.10 -9.16 3.25
CA LEU A 106 15.99 -8.68 2.20
C LEU A 106 16.33 -7.17 2.34
N PHE A 107 15.64 -6.46 3.22
CA PHE A 107 15.84 -5.03 3.44
C PHE A 107 16.65 -4.79 4.71
N ASP A 108 17.46 -3.72 4.67
CA ASP A 108 18.24 -3.30 5.82
C ASP A 108 17.33 -2.91 6.98
N LYS A 109 17.62 -3.45 8.16
CA LYS A 109 16.88 -3.16 9.41
C LYS A 109 17.33 -1.87 10.10
N ASN A 110 18.19 -1.08 9.47
CA ASN A 110 18.82 0.12 10.04
C ASN A 110 18.05 1.40 9.72
#